data_cd511997c3057e16a62b477b9d748b65
#
_entry.id   cd511997c3057e16a62b477b9d748b65
#
_cell.length_a   1.000
_cell.length_b   1.000
_cell.length_c   1.000
_cell.angle_alpha   90.00
_cell.angle_beta   90.00
_cell.angle_gamma   90.00
#
_symmetry.space_group_name_H-M   'P 1'
#
loop_
_entity.id
_entity.type
_entity.pdbx_description
1 polymer ?
#
loop_
_entity_poly.entity_id
_entity_poly.type
_entity_poly.pdbx_seq_one_letter_code
_entity_poly.pdbx_strand_id
1 'polypeptide(L)'
;MDNPYFYVFCGFHHFSYNEDNSKNDKEMERMTMSNLQTPFRYDFVGSFLRPEKLKKARRQFNEGKIDAAALKKVEDEAITELVSKIKELGYHVITDGEFRRATWHLDFMWGFEGIEHQKTV
;
A
#
# COMPACT_ATOMS: atom_id res chain seq x y z
N MET A 1 -26.83 5.97 8.97
CA MET A 1 -26.40 6.00 7.55
C MET A 1 -24.91 6.14 7.57
N ASP A 2 -24.26 5.03 7.71
CA ASP A 2 -22.82 4.95 7.97
C ASP A 2 -22.12 4.84 6.63
N ASN A 3 -21.23 5.79 6.38
CA ASN A 3 -20.48 5.89 5.15
C ASN A 3 -19.12 5.20 5.35
N PRO A 4 -18.92 3.97 4.83
CA PRO A 4 -17.66 3.25 5.03
C PRO A 4 -16.66 3.64 3.94
N TYR A 5 -16.31 4.92 3.80
CA TYR A 5 -15.22 5.29 2.93
C TYR A 5 -13.89 5.10 3.66
N PHE A 6 -13.28 3.95 3.45
CA PHE A 6 -11.87 3.75 3.70
C PHE A 6 -11.07 4.54 2.66
N TYR A 7 -10.37 5.56 3.09
CA TYR A 7 -9.45 6.27 2.21
C TYR A 7 -8.14 5.47 2.11
N VAL A 8 -7.99 4.72 1.03
CA VAL A 8 -6.67 4.21 0.64
C VAL A 8 -5.95 5.34 -0.09
N PHE A 9 -4.99 5.96 0.56
CA PHE A 9 -4.14 6.95 -0.09
C PHE A 9 -3.11 6.21 -0.95
N CYS A 10 -3.55 5.79 -2.13
CA CYS A 10 -2.70 5.18 -3.13
C CYS A 10 -2.35 6.22 -4.19
N GLY A 11 -1.05 6.44 -4.39
CA GLY A 11 -0.60 7.31 -5.46
C GLY A 11 -1.06 6.77 -6.82
N PHE A 12 -2.00 7.43 -7.45
CA PHE A 12 -2.43 7.34 -8.86
C PHE A 12 -2.85 5.99 -9.47
N HIS A 13 -2.98 4.90 -8.71
CA HIS A 13 -3.57 3.67 -9.24
C HIS A 13 -4.80 3.26 -8.43
N HIS A 14 -5.94 3.20 -9.11
CA HIS A 14 -7.18 2.71 -8.54
C HIS A 14 -7.04 1.23 -8.19
N PHE A 15 -6.97 0.92 -6.90
CA PHE A 15 -7.03 -0.43 -6.39
C PHE A 15 -8.47 -0.71 -5.97
N SER A 16 -9.13 -1.64 -6.65
CA SER A 16 -10.46 -2.10 -6.26
C SER A 16 -10.33 -3.29 -5.32
N TYR A 17 -10.76 -3.11 -4.09
CA TYR A 17 -10.84 -4.18 -3.09
C TYR A 17 -12.24 -4.81 -3.15
N ASN A 18 -12.32 -6.12 -3.39
CA ASN A 18 -13.58 -6.87 -3.36
C ASN A 18 -13.96 -7.26 -1.93
N GLU A 19 -15.14 -6.84 -1.51
CA GLU A 19 -15.71 -7.00 -0.15
C GLU A 19 -16.37 -8.36 0.10
N ASP A 20 -15.84 -9.47 -0.37
CA ASP A 20 -16.51 -10.77 -0.22
C ASP A 20 -16.03 -11.57 1.00
N ASN A 21 -16.07 -10.96 2.21
CA ASN A 21 -15.82 -11.68 3.46
C ASN A 21 -16.63 -11.15 4.67
N SER A 22 -17.92 -10.89 4.47
CA SER A 22 -18.78 -10.20 5.46
C SER A 22 -19.09 -10.97 6.76
N LYS A 23 -18.66 -12.22 6.91
CA LYS A 23 -18.95 -13.04 8.12
C LYS A 23 -17.84 -13.05 9.16
N ASN A 24 -16.58 -12.88 8.75
CA ASN A 24 -15.45 -12.76 9.68
C ASN A 24 -15.26 -11.34 10.21
N ASP A 25 -15.78 -10.32 9.49
CA ASP A 25 -15.60 -8.93 9.86
C ASP A 25 -16.29 -8.55 11.18
N LYS A 26 -17.47 -9.12 11.45
CA LYS A 26 -18.22 -8.83 12.69
C LYS A 26 -17.62 -9.42 13.96
N GLU A 27 -16.88 -10.51 13.85
CA GLU A 27 -16.19 -11.13 14.99
C GLU A 27 -14.85 -10.44 15.25
N MET A 28 -14.21 -9.97 14.19
CA MET A 28 -12.98 -9.17 14.25
C MET A 28 -13.22 -7.74 14.78
N GLU A 29 -14.34 -7.13 14.42
CA GLU A 29 -14.76 -5.82 15.01
C GLU A 29 -14.93 -5.89 16.52
N ARG A 30 -15.32 -7.03 17.07
CA ARG A 30 -15.43 -7.22 18.52
C ARG A 30 -14.09 -7.34 19.24
N MET A 31 -13.07 -7.87 18.58
CA MET A 31 -11.73 -8.04 19.16
C MET A 31 -10.82 -6.82 18.99
N THR A 32 -11.13 -5.94 18.03
CA THR A 32 -10.30 -4.77 17.68
C THR A 32 -10.81 -3.45 18.26
N MET A 33 -11.75 -3.50 19.21
CA MET A 33 -12.02 -2.34 20.05
C MET A 33 -10.79 -2.11 20.92
N SER A 34 -9.72 -1.64 20.32
CA SER A 34 -8.61 -1.11 21.09
C SER A 34 -9.19 0.03 21.93
N ASN A 35 -9.07 -0.07 23.26
CA ASN A 35 -9.44 0.97 24.20
C ASN A 35 -8.59 2.26 24.06
N LEU A 36 -7.93 2.43 22.93
CA LEU A 36 -7.17 3.61 22.58
C LEU A 36 -8.14 4.72 22.15
N GLN A 37 -8.75 5.36 23.14
CA GLN A 37 -9.53 6.57 22.92
C GLN A 37 -8.60 7.78 22.82
N THR A 38 -9.09 8.84 22.14
CA THR A 38 -8.39 10.13 22.10
C THR A 38 -7.85 10.50 23.48
N PRO A 39 -6.65 11.12 23.60
CA PRO A 39 -5.89 11.80 22.53
C PRO A 39 -4.86 10.92 21.78
N PHE A 40 -4.73 9.64 22.09
CA PHE A 40 -3.72 8.79 21.51
C PHE A 40 -4.07 8.46 20.05
N ARG A 41 -3.29 9.03 19.14
CA ARG A 41 -3.34 8.69 17.72
C ARG A 41 -2.07 7.97 17.36
N TYR A 42 -2.22 6.87 16.62
CA TYR A 42 -1.12 6.23 15.92
C TYR A 42 -1.37 6.39 14.42
N ASP A 43 -0.33 6.70 13.70
CA ASP A 43 -0.39 6.96 12.28
C ASP A 43 0.83 6.35 11.58
N PHE A 44 0.72 6.18 10.26
CA PHE A 44 1.83 5.73 9.45
C PHE A 44 2.42 6.91 8.70
N VAL A 45 3.69 7.15 8.90
CA VAL A 45 4.45 8.16 8.18
C VAL A 45 5.57 7.49 7.41
N GLY A 46 5.57 7.67 6.09
CA GLY A 46 6.58 7.12 5.19
C GLY A 46 6.31 5.68 4.76
N SER A 47 7.37 5.04 4.26
CA SER A 47 7.28 3.72 3.65
C SER A 47 7.45 2.59 4.66
N PHE A 48 6.72 1.49 4.43
CA PHE A 48 6.94 0.24 5.14
C PHE A 48 8.15 -0.52 4.57
N LEU A 49 8.71 -1.42 5.40
CA LEU A 49 9.76 -2.33 4.95
C LEU A 49 9.23 -3.26 3.86
N ARG A 50 9.85 -3.17 2.69
CA ARG A 50 9.47 -3.98 1.55
C ARG A 50 9.83 -5.44 1.75
N PRO A 51 8.88 -6.38 1.50
CA PRO A 51 9.17 -7.82 1.54
C PRO A 51 10.29 -8.20 0.55
N GLU A 52 11.05 -9.22 0.88
CA GLU A 52 12.14 -9.71 0.00
C GLU A 52 11.63 -10.16 -1.37
N LYS A 53 10.42 -10.74 -1.45
CA LYS A 53 9.74 -11.08 -2.70
C LYS A 53 9.62 -9.85 -3.62
N LEU A 54 9.19 -8.71 -3.07
CA LEU A 54 9.05 -7.47 -3.82
C LEU A 54 10.40 -6.89 -4.25
N LYS A 55 11.39 -6.89 -3.36
CA LYS A 55 12.75 -6.44 -3.69
C LYS A 55 13.38 -7.28 -4.82
N LYS A 56 13.17 -8.60 -4.77
CA LYS A 56 13.63 -9.52 -5.81
C LYS A 56 12.96 -9.23 -7.16
N ALA A 57 11.63 -9.06 -7.16
CA ALA A 57 10.90 -8.75 -8.39
C ALA A 57 11.37 -7.42 -9.01
N ARG A 58 11.62 -6.39 -8.22
CA ARG A 58 12.16 -5.11 -8.73
C ARG A 58 13.56 -5.26 -9.33
N ARG A 59 14.44 -6.04 -8.71
CA ARG A 59 15.75 -6.34 -9.31
C ARG A 59 15.59 -7.04 -10.66
N GLN A 60 14.72 -8.04 -10.74
CA GLN A 60 14.45 -8.77 -11.98
C GLN A 60 13.86 -7.87 -13.07
N PHE A 61 12.98 -6.95 -12.71
CA PHE A 61 12.44 -5.97 -13.63
C PHE A 61 13.52 -5.02 -14.16
N ASN A 62 14.37 -4.47 -13.30
CA ASN A 62 15.48 -3.60 -13.68
C ASN A 62 16.51 -4.32 -14.58
N GLU A 63 16.66 -5.63 -14.41
CA GLU A 63 17.51 -6.50 -15.24
C GLU A 63 16.81 -6.96 -16.55
N GLY A 64 15.56 -6.55 -16.78
CA GLY A 64 14.77 -6.96 -17.95
C GLY A 64 14.32 -8.41 -17.95
N LYS A 65 14.36 -9.10 -16.81
CA LYS A 65 13.98 -10.53 -16.69
C LYS A 65 12.48 -10.75 -16.54
N ILE A 66 11.76 -9.77 -16.08
CA ILE A 66 10.29 -9.76 -15.98
C ILE A 66 9.75 -8.46 -16.57
N ASP A 67 8.51 -8.49 -17.03
CA ASP A 67 7.80 -7.33 -17.55
C ASP A 67 7.10 -6.54 -16.43
N ALA A 68 6.53 -5.38 -16.81
CA ALA A 68 5.82 -4.51 -15.90
C ALA A 68 4.54 -5.17 -15.32
N ALA A 69 3.89 -6.05 -16.08
CA ALA A 69 2.70 -6.74 -15.61
C ALA A 69 3.02 -7.76 -14.51
N ALA A 70 4.13 -8.50 -14.66
CA ALA A 70 4.61 -9.42 -13.64
C ALA A 70 5.06 -8.69 -12.37
N LEU A 71 5.77 -7.56 -12.50
CA LEU A 71 6.13 -6.72 -11.36
C LEU A 71 4.88 -6.22 -10.64
N LYS A 72 3.92 -5.65 -11.40
CA LYS A 72 2.66 -5.14 -10.84
C LYS A 72 1.92 -6.21 -10.03
N LYS A 73 1.87 -7.44 -10.51
CA LYS A 73 1.24 -8.55 -9.78
C LYS A 73 1.88 -8.80 -8.43
N VAL A 74 3.21 -8.80 -8.36
CA VAL A 74 3.94 -8.98 -7.08
C VAL A 74 3.71 -7.79 -6.14
N GLU A 75 3.63 -6.58 -6.67
CA GLU A 75 3.30 -5.39 -5.90
C GLU A 75 1.88 -5.47 -5.33
N ASP A 76 0.89 -5.85 -6.15
CA ASP A 76 -0.51 -6.00 -5.74
C ASP A 76 -0.64 -7.04 -4.61
N GLU A 77 0.01 -8.19 -4.73
CA GLU A 77 0.03 -9.22 -3.70
C GLU A 77 0.64 -8.69 -2.39
N ALA A 78 1.78 -8.02 -2.45
CA ALA A 78 2.47 -7.49 -1.27
C ALA A 78 1.66 -6.39 -0.57
N ILE A 79 0.99 -5.52 -1.35
CA ILE A 79 0.11 -4.46 -0.82
C ILE A 79 -1.13 -5.09 -0.17
N THR A 80 -1.73 -6.10 -0.78
CA THR A 80 -2.88 -6.81 -0.21
C THR A 80 -2.54 -7.43 1.14
N GLU A 81 -1.38 -8.11 1.25
CA GLU A 81 -0.90 -8.67 2.50
C GLU A 81 -0.66 -7.59 3.57
N LEU A 82 -0.07 -6.45 3.18
CA LEU A 82 0.16 -5.32 4.09
C LEU A 82 -1.16 -4.75 4.59
N VAL A 83 -2.11 -4.46 3.70
CA VAL A 83 -3.42 -3.90 4.04
C VAL A 83 -4.18 -4.83 4.99
N SER A 84 -4.16 -6.15 4.75
CA SER A 84 -4.79 -7.13 5.64
C SER A 84 -4.19 -7.05 7.05
N LYS A 85 -2.87 -7.02 7.17
CA LYS A 85 -2.19 -6.91 8.48
C LYS A 85 -2.50 -5.60 9.20
N ILE A 86 -2.55 -4.49 8.48
CA ILE A 86 -2.88 -3.17 9.04
C ILE A 86 -4.32 -3.19 9.59
N LYS A 87 -5.26 -3.77 8.84
CA LYS A 87 -6.66 -3.94 9.27
C LYS A 87 -6.78 -4.85 10.50
N GLU A 88 -6.10 -6.00 10.51
CA GLU A 88 -6.04 -6.92 11.66
C GLU A 88 -5.54 -6.23 12.94
N LEU A 89 -4.62 -5.28 12.80
CA LEU A 89 -4.10 -4.49 13.92
C LEU A 89 -5.06 -3.36 14.38
N GLY A 90 -6.21 -3.19 13.72
CA GLY A 90 -7.23 -2.22 14.10
C GLY A 90 -6.93 -0.78 13.67
N TYR A 91 -6.05 -0.57 12.71
CA TYR A 91 -5.82 0.76 12.16
C TYR A 91 -6.96 1.20 11.25
N HIS A 92 -7.40 2.45 11.38
CA HIS A 92 -8.47 3.03 10.58
C HIS A 92 -7.97 3.74 9.32
N VAL A 93 -6.74 4.24 9.35
CA VAL A 93 -6.07 4.84 8.18
C VAL A 93 -5.13 3.80 7.59
N ILE A 94 -5.30 3.50 6.31
CA ILE A 94 -4.57 2.44 5.62
C ILE A 94 -3.78 3.07 4.48
N THR A 95 -2.52 2.66 4.33
CA THR A 95 -1.63 3.05 3.24
C THR A 95 -1.15 1.83 2.47
N ASP A 96 -0.68 2.02 1.25
CA ASP A 96 -0.01 0.99 0.45
C ASP A 96 1.46 0.76 0.85
N GLY A 97 1.93 1.45 1.89
CA GLY A 97 3.30 1.38 2.39
C GLY A 97 4.35 1.90 1.41
N GLU A 98 3.92 2.63 0.38
CA GLU A 98 4.76 3.09 -0.73
C GLU A 98 5.46 1.94 -1.49
N PHE A 99 4.85 0.76 -1.51
CA PHE A 99 5.45 -0.44 -2.11
C PHE A 99 5.66 -0.32 -3.62
N ARG A 100 4.95 0.56 -4.31
CA ARG A 100 5.14 0.82 -5.74
C ARG A 100 6.21 1.86 -6.05
N ARG A 101 6.58 2.68 -5.06
CA ARG A 101 7.55 3.77 -5.26
C ARG A 101 8.98 3.26 -5.19
N ALA A 102 9.82 3.75 -6.08
CA ALA A 102 11.27 3.63 -5.97
C ALA A 102 11.80 4.72 -5.02
N THR A 103 11.34 5.96 -5.22
CA THR A 103 11.70 7.11 -4.39
C THR A 103 10.44 7.88 -3.99
N TRP A 104 10.35 8.30 -2.72
CA TRP A 104 9.12 8.90 -2.16
C TRP A 104 8.74 10.23 -2.84
N HIS A 105 9.71 11.03 -3.28
CA HIS A 105 9.47 12.35 -3.85
C HIS A 105 9.62 12.38 -5.38
N LEU A 106 10.59 11.66 -5.96
CA LEU A 106 10.86 11.73 -7.38
C LEU A 106 9.78 11.04 -8.21
N ASP A 107 9.23 9.93 -7.75
CA ASP A 107 8.19 9.20 -8.48
C ASP A 107 6.93 10.03 -8.70
N PHE A 108 6.65 10.96 -7.78
CA PHE A 108 5.57 11.94 -7.95
C PHE A 108 5.93 13.00 -9.01
N MET A 109 7.18 13.46 -9.01
CA MET A 109 7.65 14.50 -9.94
C MET A 109 7.65 14.02 -11.40
N TRP A 110 7.91 12.74 -11.64
CA TRP A 110 7.90 12.17 -12.99
C TRP A 110 6.54 12.20 -13.68
N GLY A 111 5.46 12.47 -12.96
CA GLY A 111 4.11 12.63 -13.49
C GLY A 111 3.82 13.99 -14.12
N PHE A 112 4.71 14.97 -13.99
CA PHE A 112 4.52 16.31 -14.54
C PHE A 112 5.13 16.45 -15.93
N GLU A 113 4.44 17.14 -16.83
CA GLU A 113 4.98 17.53 -18.13
C GLU A 113 6.16 18.48 -17.95
N GLY A 114 7.21 18.29 -18.75
CA GLY A 114 8.42 19.11 -18.71
C GLY A 114 9.46 18.69 -17.67
N ILE A 115 9.24 17.60 -16.93
CA ILE A 115 10.23 16.99 -16.05
C ILE A 115 10.78 15.72 -16.68
N GLU A 116 12.09 15.68 -16.91
CA GLU A 116 12.78 14.56 -17.52
C GLU A 116 13.61 13.77 -16.52
N HIS A 117 13.59 12.45 -16.68
CA HIS A 117 14.38 11.53 -15.88
C HIS A 117 15.80 11.45 -16.42
N GLN A 118 16.75 12.19 -15.82
CA GLN A 118 18.17 12.07 -16.17
C GLN A 118 18.87 11.06 -15.24
N LYS A 119 19.52 10.06 -15.84
CA LYS A 119 20.44 9.21 -15.10
C LYS A 119 21.73 10.00 -14.82
N THR A 120 22.01 10.29 -13.59
CA THR A 120 23.34 10.75 -13.17
C THR A 120 24.33 9.61 -13.39
N VAL A 121 25.39 9.91 -14.13
CA VAL A 121 26.54 9.02 -14.39
C VAL A 121 27.39 8.93 -13.14
#